data_9c1beb5b4130fc5a6854636d83cd1497
#
_entry.id   9c1beb5b4130fc5a6854636d83cd1497
#
_cell.length_a   1.000
_cell.length_b   1.000
_cell.length_c   1.000
_cell.angle_alpha   90.00
_cell.angle_beta   90.00
_cell.angle_gamma   90.00
#
_symmetry.space_group_name_H-M   'P 1'
#
loop_
_entity.id
_entity.type
_entity.pdbx_description
1 polymer ?
#
loop_
_entity_poly.entity_id
_entity_poly.type
_entity_poly.pdbx_seq_one_letter_code
_entity_poly.pdbx_strand_id
1 'polypeptide(L)'
;MPDASQSQNPVTYQVVPLDEGHIPALLALFEQSVRQAGPEHYSPEQVERWAQGARHPGLVTQLREHHGWVIEQAPEQAGTQMAEQGTKPITPLGFVTLSQDGHLSLLYVSADHQRQGLGSRLLETAMQAARRLGLRLLTTEASTFSLGLFLRHGFEQTGLETVERGGVSFIRHRLHCRLPS
;
A
#
# COMPACT_ATOMS: atom_id res chain seq x y z
N MET A 1 -8.75 37.37 -27.44
CA MET A 1 -8.59 35.91 -27.23
C MET A 1 -8.40 35.68 -25.74
N PRO A 2 -9.37 35.18 -24.98
CA PRO A 2 -9.16 34.91 -23.58
C PRO A 2 -8.38 33.62 -23.45
N ASP A 3 -7.25 33.71 -22.80
CA ASP A 3 -6.42 32.59 -22.35
C ASP A 3 -7.18 31.81 -21.25
N ALA A 4 -7.64 30.63 -21.63
CA ALA A 4 -8.28 29.73 -20.70
C ALA A 4 -7.20 28.94 -19.97
N SER A 5 -6.50 29.57 -19.04
CA SER A 5 -5.72 28.91 -18.02
C SER A 5 -6.68 28.17 -17.12
N GLN A 6 -6.98 26.92 -17.46
CA GLN A 6 -7.65 25.98 -16.57
C GLN A 6 -6.69 25.73 -15.39
N SER A 7 -6.91 26.44 -14.30
CA SER A 7 -6.31 26.15 -13.01
C SER A 7 -6.80 24.76 -12.59
N GLN A 8 -6.04 23.72 -12.91
CA GLN A 8 -6.26 22.40 -12.33
C GLN A 8 -5.97 22.53 -10.83
N ASN A 9 -7.01 22.45 -10.02
CA ASN A 9 -6.85 22.36 -8.58
C ASN A 9 -5.91 21.20 -8.27
N PRO A 10 -4.90 21.39 -7.42
CA PRO A 10 -3.97 20.31 -7.08
C PRO A 10 -4.73 19.14 -6.46
N VAL A 11 -4.55 17.95 -7.02
CA VAL A 11 -5.13 16.73 -6.44
C VAL A 11 -4.56 16.55 -5.04
N THR A 12 -5.43 16.55 -4.05
CA THR A 12 -5.06 16.34 -2.66
C THR A 12 -5.34 14.90 -2.26
N TYR A 13 -4.40 14.28 -1.57
CA TYR A 13 -4.53 12.91 -1.06
C TYR A 13 -4.67 12.92 0.45
N GLN A 14 -5.48 12.02 0.99
CA GLN A 14 -5.62 11.78 2.42
C GLN A 14 -5.31 10.33 2.78
N VAL A 15 -4.81 10.12 4.00
CA VAL A 15 -4.61 8.79 4.56
C VAL A 15 -5.64 8.60 5.66
N VAL A 16 -6.43 7.54 5.53
CA VAL A 16 -7.50 7.18 6.45
C VAL A 16 -7.26 5.79 7.05
N PRO A 17 -7.78 5.48 8.25
CA PRO A 17 -7.76 4.12 8.77
C PRO A 17 -8.48 3.16 7.82
N LEU A 18 -7.93 1.95 7.67
CA LEU A 18 -8.56 0.88 6.93
C LEU A 18 -9.75 0.34 7.71
N ASP A 19 -10.89 0.19 7.06
CA ASP A 19 -12.09 -0.47 7.59
C ASP A 19 -12.59 -1.57 6.63
N GLU A 20 -13.60 -2.32 7.05
CA GLU A 20 -14.14 -3.43 6.25
C GLU A 20 -14.72 -2.99 4.89
N GLY A 21 -15.24 -1.77 4.80
CA GLY A 21 -15.77 -1.23 3.55
C GLY A 21 -14.73 -1.06 2.46
N HIS A 22 -13.46 -0.91 2.83
CA HIS A 22 -12.35 -0.81 1.90
C HIS A 22 -11.95 -2.15 1.28
N ILE A 23 -12.17 -3.28 1.99
CA ILE A 23 -11.57 -4.58 1.65
C ILE A 23 -11.80 -5.00 0.19
N PRO A 24 -13.02 -4.96 -0.38
CA PRO A 24 -13.24 -5.38 -1.77
C PRO A 24 -12.39 -4.57 -2.76
N ALA A 25 -12.30 -3.25 -2.56
CA ALA A 25 -11.52 -2.37 -3.42
C ALA A 25 -10.01 -2.58 -3.24
N LEU A 26 -9.54 -2.91 -2.03
CA LEU A 26 -8.13 -3.21 -1.76
C LEU A 26 -7.68 -4.54 -2.38
N LEU A 27 -8.54 -5.54 -2.42
CA LEU A 27 -8.25 -6.80 -3.12
C LEU A 27 -8.10 -6.58 -4.62
N ALA A 28 -8.98 -5.76 -5.21
CA ALA A 28 -8.89 -5.38 -6.62
C ALA A 28 -7.63 -4.56 -6.90
N LEU A 29 -7.30 -3.59 -6.03
CA LEU A 29 -6.08 -2.79 -6.14
C LEU A 29 -4.81 -3.66 -6.05
N PHE A 30 -4.78 -4.61 -5.12
CA PHE A 30 -3.68 -5.57 -5.00
C PHE A 30 -3.48 -6.34 -6.30
N GLU A 31 -4.53 -6.99 -6.82
CA GLU A 31 -4.46 -7.78 -8.06
C GLU A 31 -4.02 -6.91 -9.24
N GLN A 32 -4.61 -5.74 -9.41
CA GLN A 32 -4.29 -4.82 -10.49
C GLN A 32 -2.85 -4.30 -10.41
N SER A 33 -2.39 -3.89 -9.23
CA SER A 33 -1.02 -3.38 -9.03
C SER A 33 0.01 -4.43 -9.37
N VAL A 34 -0.21 -5.68 -8.97
CA VAL A 34 0.70 -6.79 -9.29
C VAL A 34 0.74 -7.06 -10.80
N ARG A 35 -0.42 -7.06 -11.47
CA ARG A 35 -0.50 -7.31 -12.92
C ARG A 35 0.13 -6.20 -13.75
N GLN A 36 0.01 -4.96 -13.31
CA GLN A 36 0.52 -3.80 -14.07
C GLN A 36 2.01 -3.56 -13.82
N ALA A 37 2.46 -3.61 -12.56
CA ALA A 37 3.85 -3.30 -12.21
C ALA A 37 4.77 -4.54 -12.14
N GLY A 38 4.21 -5.72 -11.86
CA GLY A 38 4.97 -6.96 -11.72
C GLY A 38 5.85 -7.31 -12.93
N PRO A 39 5.40 -7.13 -14.19
CA PRO A 39 6.17 -7.50 -15.38
C PRO A 39 7.53 -6.80 -15.51
N GLU A 40 7.77 -5.70 -14.81
CA GLU A 40 9.07 -5.03 -14.81
C GLU A 40 10.17 -5.87 -14.14
N HIS A 41 9.81 -6.76 -13.20
CA HIS A 41 10.76 -7.49 -12.35
C HIS A 41 10.50 -8.99 -12.24
N TYR A 42 9.35 -9.47 -12.70
CA TYR A 42 8.90 -10.84 -12.49
C TYR A 42 8.42 -11.48 -13.80
N SER A 43 8.58 -12.81 -13.90
CA SER A 43 8.07 -13.55 -15.04
C SER A 43 6.53 -13.53 -15.11
N PRO A 44 5.93 -13.78 -16.28
CA PRO A 44 4.47 -13.88 -16.41
C PRO A 44 3.85 -14.87 -15.43
N GLU A 45 4.49 -16.01 -15.19
CA GLU A 45 4.04 -17.03 -14.24
C GLU A 45 4.08 -16.52 -12.79
N GLN A 46 5.16 -15.82 -12.41
CA GLN A 46 5.27 -15.19 -11.09
C GLN A 46 4.19 -14.13 -10.89
N VAL A 47 3.98 -13.25 -11.88
CA VAL A 47 2.94 -12.21 -11.82
C VAL A 47 1.56 -12.82 -11.64
N GLU A 48 1.22 -13.84 -12.43
CA GLU A 48 -0.08 -14.51 -12.32
C GLU A 48 -0.26 -15.17 -10.95
N ARG A 49 0.75 -15.90 -10.47
CA ARG A 49 0.70 -16.56 -9.17
C ARG A 49 0.58 -15.55 -8.02
N TRP A 50 1.29 -14.43 -8.09
CA TRP A 50 1.21 -13.38 -7.09
C TRP A 50 -0.16 -12.70 -7.10
N ALA A 51 -0.68 -12.33 -8.27
CA ALA A 51 -1.99 -11.70 -8.41
C ALA A 51 -3.14 -12.56 -7.87
N GLN A 52 -3.05 -13.89 -8.03
CA GLN A 52 -4.00 -14.85 -7.43
C GLN A 52 -4.05 -14.78 -5.90
N GLY A 53 -3.02 -14.22 -5.26
CA GLY A 53 -3.01 -13.96 -3.82
C GLY A 53 -4.16 -13.07 -3.35
N ALA A 54 -4.72 -12.23 -4.21
CA ALA A 54 -5.91 -11.43 -3.93
C ALA A 54 -7.13 -12.28 -3.51
N ARG A 55 -7.17 -13.52 -3.95
CA ARG A 55 -8.27 -14.48 -3.66
C ARG A 55 -7.97 -15.38 -2.46
N HIS A 56 -6.79 -15.25 -1.86
CA HIS A 56 -6.42 -16.09 -0.72
C HIS A 56 -7.10 -15.59 0.56
N PRO A 57 -7.80 -16.45 1.32
CA PRO A 57 -8.51 -16.04 2.53
C PRO A 57 -7.62 -15.35 3.57
N GLY A 58 -6.34 -15.74 3.65
CA GLY A 58 -5.36 -15.15 4.54
C GLY A 58 -5.12 -13.65 4.28
N LEU A 59 -5.29 -13.18 3.05
CA LEU A 59 -5.17 -11.75 2.74
C LEU A 59 -6.31 -10.95 3.40
N VAL A 60 -7.54 -11.45 3.31
CA VAL A 60 -8.71 -10.83 3.97
C VAL A 60 -8.52 -10.82 5.49
N THR A 61 -8.02 -11.93 6.06
CA THR A 61 -7.72 -12.02 7.50
C THR A 61 -6.69 -10.95 7.90
N GLN A 62 -5.60 -10.80 7.17
CA GLN A 62 -4.61 -9.75 7.44
C GLN A 62 -5.20 -8.34 7.37
N LEU A 63 -6.05 -8.06 6.38
CA LEU A 63 -6.71 -6.75 6.23
C LEU A 63 -7.66 -6.44 7.40
N ARG A 64 -8.25 -7.46 8.03
CA ARG A 64 -9.15 -7.31 9.19
C ARG A 64 -8.43 -7.22 10.52
N GLU A 65 -7.38 -7.98 10.71
CA GLU A 65 -6.72 -8.17 12.02
C GLU A 65 -5.55 -7.22 12.26
N HIS A 66 -4.92 -6.72 11.20
CA HIS A 66 -3.81 -5.81 11.32
C HIS A 66 -4.27 -4.35 11.36
N HIS A 67 -3.47 -3.49 11.98
CA HIS A 67 -3.61 -2.05 11.79
C HIS A 67 -3.40 -1.72 10.32
N GLY A 68 -4.30 -0.98 9.72
CA GLY A 68 -4.21 -0.65 8.30
C GLY A 68 -4.53 0.82 8.02
N TRP A 69 -3.95 1.32 6.94
CA TRP A 69 -4.22 2.66 6.41
C TRP A 69 -4.37 2.59 4.91
N VAL A 70 -5.30 3.39 4.43
CA VAL A 70 -5.61 3.54 3.01
C VAL A 70 -5.31 4.97 2.60
N ILE A 71 -4.66 5.16 1.46
CA ILE A 71 -4.53 6.47 0.84
C ILE A 71 -5.53 6.59 -0.31
N GLU A 72 -6.25 7.69 -0.33
CA GLU A 72 -7.29 7.98 -1.30
C GLU A 72 -7.23 9.44 -1.74
N GLN A 73 -7.88 9.76 -2.84
CA GLN A 73 -8.05 11.15 -3.24
C GLN A 73 -9.00 11.85 -2.27
N ALA A 74 -8.55 12.96 -1.68
CA ALA A 74 -9.43 13.75 -0.84
C ALA A 74 -10.63 14.26 -1.66
N PRO A 75 -11.84 14.31 -1.08
CA PRO A 75 -12.97 14.88 -1.75
C PRO A 75 -12.64 16.34 -2.12
N GLU A 76 -12.93 16.73 -3.37
CA GLU A 76 -12.90 18.13 -3.72
C GLU A 76 -13.79 18.89 -2.73
N GLN A 77 -13.30 20.00 -2.19
CA GLN A 77 -14.12 20.90 -1.39
C GLN A 77 -15.20 21.49 -2.32
N ALA A 78 -16.28 20.73 -2.49
CA ALA A 78 -17.45 21.23 -3.14
C ALA A 78 -18.00 22.36 -2.25
N GLY A 79 -17.86 23.59 -2.78
CA GLY A 79 -18.54 24.75 -2.18
C GLY A 79 -19.99 24.39 -1.89
N THR A 80 -20.39 24.71 -0.69
CA THR A 80 -21.68 24.62 -0.06
C THR A 80 -22.88 24.40 -1.02
N GLN A 81 -23.15 23.15 -1.39
CA GLN A 81 -24.49 22.72 -1.80
C GLN A 81 -24.72 21.33 -1.24
N MET A 82 -25.88 21.19 -0.60
CA MET A 82 -26.37 20.07 0.18
C MET A 82 -26.04 18.71 -0.47
N ALA A 83 -25.25 17.91 0.24
CA ALA A 83 -24.96 16.53 -0.12
C ALA A 83 -26.27 15.73 -0.07
N GLU A 84 -26.85 15.46 -1.21
CA GLU A 84 -27.74 14.32 -1.34
C GLU A 84 -26.92 13.06 -1.12
N GLN A 85 -27.42 12.20 -0.24
CA GLN A 85 -26.82 10.99 0.26
C GLN A 85 -26.57 9.96 -0.86
N GLY A 86 -25.47 10.12 -1.55
CA GLY A 86 -24.88 9.10 -2.40
C GLY A 86 -23.44 8.92 -1.97
N THR A 87 -23.13 7.83 -1.28
CA THR A 87 -21.75 7.49 -0.91
C THR A 87 -20.94 7.38 -2.21
N LYS A 88 -20.10 8.39 -2.50
CA LYS A 88 -19.18 8.31 -3.63
C LYS A 88 -18.34 7.06 -3.43
N PRO A 89 -18.22 6.18 -4.44
CA PRO A 89 -17.44 4.96 -4.28
C PRO A 89 -16.00 5.35 -3.90
N ILE A 90 -15.54 4.79 -2.77
CA ILE A 90 -14.18 4.97 -2.28
C ILE A 90 -13.26 4.30 -3.29
N THR A 91 -12.38 5.06 -3.91
CA THR A 91 -11.34 4.53 -4.80
C THR A 91 -10.00 4.63 -4.10
N PRO A 92 -9.54 3.54 -3.46
CA PRO A 92 -8.25 3.53 -2.81
C PRO A 92 -7.13 3.61 -3.87
N LEU A 93 -6.09 4.38 -3.57
CA LEU A 93 -4.91 4.52 -4.40
C LEU A 93 -3.73 3.72 -3.87
N GLY A 94 -3.81 3.28 -2.62
CA GLY A 94 -2.82 2.46 -1.96
C GLY A 94 -3.22 2.11 -0.54
N PHE A 95 -2.51 1.16 0.06
CA PHE A 95 -2.71 0.75 1.44
C PHE A 95 -1.46 0.14 2.04
N VAL A 96 -1.41 0.13 3.37
CA VAL A 96 -0.35 -0.50 4.16
C VAL A 96 -0.98 -1.19 5.37
N THR A 97 -0.39 -2.31 5.81
CA THR A 97 -0.79 -3.00 7.04
C THR A 97 0.39 -3.23 7.96
N LEU A 98 0.13 -3.12 9.26
CA LEU A 98 1.09 -3.31 10.35
C LEU A 98 0.48 -4.27 11.38
N SER A 99 1.15 -5.39 11.63
CA SER A 99 0.75 -6.32 12.69
C SER A 99 1.09 -5.77 14.09
N GLN A 100 0.54 -6.39 15.13
CA GLN A 100 0.77 -5.97 16.52
C GLN A 100 2.22 -6.14 16.97
N ASP A 101 2.97 -7.04 16.35
CA ASP A 101 4.39 -7.31 16.65
C ASP A 101 5.36 -6.48 15.80
N GLY A 102 4.86 -5.58 14.95
CA GLY A 102 5.68 -4.67 14.16
C GLY A 102 6.04 -5.17 12.77
N HIS A 103 5.32 -6.16 12.25
CA HIS A 103 5.54 -6.63 10.88
C HIS A 103 4.67 -5.87 9.86
N LEU A 104 5.32 -5.25 8.87
CA LEU A 104 4.67 -4.62 7.72
C LEU A 104 4.44 -5.69 6.64
N SER A 105 3.22 -6.20 6.58
CA SER A 105 2.88 -7.34 5.72
C SER A 105 2.53 -6.95 4.29
N LEU A 106 1.87 -5.82 4.13
CA LEU A 106 1.32 -5.35 2.86
C LEU A 106 1.63 -3.86 2.68
N LEU A 107 2.12 -3.51 1.50
CA LEU A 107 2.27 -2.12 1.05
C LEU A 107 2.10 -2.11 -0.46
N TYR A 108 0.99 -1.56 -0.92
CA TYR A 108 0.63 -1.50 -2.34
C TYR A 108 0.16 -0.10 -2.72
N VAL A 109 0.52 0.35 -3.91
CA VAL A 109 0.07 1.60 -4.52
C VAL A 109 -0.35 1.29 -5.95
N SER A 110 -1.47 1.87 -6.37
CA SER A 110 -1.96 1.78 -7.75
C SER A 110 -0.84 2.12 -8.74
N ALA A 111 -0.69 1.33 -9.79
CA ALA A 111 0.37 1.52 -10.78
C ALA A 111 0.31 2.91 -11.44
N ASP A 112 -0.90 3.42 -11.68
CA ASP A 112 -1.13 4.74 -12.27
C ASP A 112 -0.72 5.91 -11.34
N HIS A 113 -0.54 5.64 -10.05
CA HIS A 113 -0.21 6.63 -9.03
C HIS A 113 1.16 6.41 -8.38
N GLN A 114 1.99 5.57 -8.97
CA GLN A 114 3.35 5.34 -8.51
C GLN A 114 4.24 6.57 -8.74
N ARG A 115 5.36 6.64 -7.99
CA ARG A 115 6.34 7.76 -8.04
C ARG A 115 5.78 9.13 -7.68
N GLN A 116 4.59 9.18 -7.06
CA GLN A 116 3.97 10.41 -6.54
C GLN A 116 4.12 10.55 -5.02
N GLY A 117 4.95 9.72 -4.39
CA GLY A 117 5.21 9.75 -2.95
C GLY A 117 4.13 9.06 -2.10
N LEU A 118 3.12 8.42 -2.69
CA LEU A 118 2.02 7.81 -1.93
C LEU A 118 2.50 6.64 -1.06
N GLY A 119 3.41 5.81 -1.58
CA GLY A 119 4.04 4.73 -0.81
C GLY A 119 4.82 5.24 0.39
N SER A 120 5.56 6.34 0.25
CA SER A 120 6.27 7.00 1.35
C SER A 120 5.31 7.49 2.42
N ARG A 121 4.22 8.16 2.05
CA ARG A 121 3.21 8.64 3.00
C ARG A 121 2.55 7.50 3.78
N LEU A 122 2.22 6.39 3.11
CA LEU A 122 1.69 5.20 3.76
C LEU A 122 2.69 4.60 4.76
N LEU A 123 3.94 4.41 4.33
CA LEU A 123 4.99 3.85 5.18
C LEU A 123 5.28 4.75 6.38
N GLU A 124 5.39 6.06 6.19
CA GLU A 124 5.57 7.03 7.27
C GLU A 124 4.41 7.01 8.26
N THR A 125 3.17 6.89 7.78
CA THR A 125 1.99 6.76 8.65
C THR A 125 2.07 5.50 9.51
N ALA A 126 2.42 4.36 8.92
CA ALA A 126 2.58 3.11 9.65
C ALA A 126 3.74 3.19 10.66
N MET A 127 4.87 3.80 10.30
CA MET A 127 6.01 4.01 11.21
C MET A 127 5.66 4.93 12.38
N GLN A 128 4.90 5.99 12.15
CA GLN A 128 4.41 6.87 13.22
C GLN A 128 3.44 6.14 14.15
N ALA A 129 2.54 5.33 13.60
CA ALA A 129 1.64 4.51 14.41
C ALA A 129 2.40 3.48 15.25
N ALA A 130 3.41 2.83 14.68
CA ALA A 130 4.27 1.89 15.39
C ALA A 130 4.97 2.55 16.60
N ARG A 131 5.49 3.78 16.44
CA ARG A 131 6.07 4.54 17.55
C ARG A 131 5.04 4.83 18.64
N ARG A 132 3.82 5.24 18.28
CA ARG A 132 2.73 5.48 19.25
C ARG A 132 2.31 4.21 19.99
N LEU A 133 2.42 3.05 19.34
CA LEU A 133 2.18 1.73 19.95
C LEU A 133 3.36 1.24 20.82
N GLY A 134 4.46 1.99 20.90
CA GLY A 134 5.64 1.61 21.66
C GLY A 134 6.52 0.55 21.00
N LEU A 135 6.29 0.25 19.74
CA LEU A 135 7.11 -0.70 19.00
C LEU A 135 8.52 -0.15 18.77
N ARG A 136 9.52 -1.00 18.93
CA ARG A 136 10.94 -0.63 18.79
C ARG A 136 11.59 -1.18 17.53
N LEU A 137 10.96 -2.14 16.91
CA LEU A 137 11.46 -2.83 15.72
C LEU A 137 10.33 -3.01 14.71
N LEU A 138 10.59 -2.66 13.49
CA LEU A 138 9.75 -3.02 12.36
C LEU A 138 10.47 -4.04 11.49
N THR A 139 9.73 -4.97 10.93
CA THR A 139 10.22 -5.98 9.99
C THR A 139 9.34 -6.01 8.75
N THR A 140 9.90 -6.45 7.63
CA THR A 140 9.15 -6.72 6.40
C THR A 140 9.92 -7.66 5.49
N GLU A 141 9.23 -8.34 4.59
CA GLU A 141 9.80 -8.99 3.42
C GLU A 141 9.40 -8.21 2.16
N ALA A 142 10.32 -7.42 1.67
CA ALA A 142 10.11 -6.60 0.48
C ALA A 142 10.33 -7.40 -0.81
N SER A 143 9.50 -7.11 -1.81
CA SER A 143 9.77 -7.50 -3.19
C SER A 143 10.93 -6.69 -3.77
N THR A 144 11.51 -7.13 -4.86
CA THR A 144 12.49 -6.33 -5.61
C THR A 144 11.92 -4.95 -5.98
N PHE A 145 10.63 -4.88 -6.24
CA PHE A 145 9.91 -3.66 -6.57
C PHE A 145 9.84 -2.64 -5.42
N SER A 146 9.60 -3.10 -4.20
CA SER A 146 9.43 -2.24 -3.02
C SER A 146 10.70 -1.99 -2.21
N LEU A 147 11.78 -2.74 -2.47
CA LEU A 147 13.03 -2.66 -1.72
C LEU A 147 13.55 -1.22 -1.57
N GLY A 148 13.63 -0.48 -2.68
CA GLY A 148 14.16 0.89 -2.68
C GLY A 148 13.36 1.85 -1.82
N LEU A 149 12.05 1.66 -1.69
CA LEU A 149 11.20 2.47 -0.81
C LEU A 149 11.60 2.25 0.65
N PHE A 150 11.70 1.01 1.10
CA PHE A 150 12.07 0.68 2.48
C PHE A 150 13.47 1.17 2.84
N LEU A 151 14.45 0.97 1.96
CA LEU A 151 15.82 1.44 2.19
C LEU A 151 15.89 2.96 2.38
N ARG A 152 15.14 3.74 1.59
CA ARG A 152 15.08 5.22 1.75
C ARG A 152 14.45 5.65 3.08
N HIS A 153 13.67 4.79 3.72
CA HIS A 153 13.02 5.06 5.03
C HIS A 153 13.77 4.45 6.21
N GLY A 154 15.05 4.10 6.04
CA GLY A 154 15.92 3.66 7.12
C GLY A 154 15.80 2.17 7.46
N PHE A 155 15.19 1.38 6.60
CA PHE A 155 15.25 -0.07 6.74
C PHE A 155 16.59 -0.60 6.27
N GLU A 156 17.10 -1.60 6.96
CA GLU A 156 18.33 -2.31 6.64
C GLU A 156 18.02 -3.74 6.19
N GLN A 157 18.68 -4.18 5.13
CA GLN A 157 18.50 -5.55 4.64
C GLN A 157 19.29 -6.52 5.51
N THR A 158 18.58 -7.54 6.03
CA THR A 158 19.17 -8.58 6.87
C THR A 158 19.44 -9.89 6.13
N GLY A 159 18.86 -10.05 4.95
CA GLY A 159 19.09 -11.24 4.14
C GLY A 159 18.09 -11.36 2.98
N LEU A 160 18.23 -12.47 2.28
CA LEU A 160 17.30 -12.91 1.25
C LEU A 160 16.60 -14.17 1.72
N GLU A 161 15.40 -14.39 1.26
CA GLU A 161 14.71 -15.66 1.38
C GLU A 161 14.05 -16.04 0.06
N THR A 162 13.95 -17.33 -0.18
CA THR A 162 13.17 -17.88 -1.28
C THR A 162 11.91 -18.49 -0.72
N VAL A 163 10.76 -18.08 -1.24
CA VAL A 163 9.46 -18.67 -0.88
C VAL A 163 8.81 -19.27 -2.11
N GLU A 164 8.12 -20.39 -1.92
CA GLU A 164 7.33 -21.01 -2.98
C GLU A 164 5.84 -20.72 -2.78
N ARG A 165 5.19 -20.37 -3.87
CA ARG A 165 3.74 -20.16 -3.90
C ARG A 165 3.17 -20.96 -5.07
N GLY A 166 2.53 -22.10 -4.76
CA GLY A 166 1.96 -22.99 -5.77
C GLY A 166 2.98 -23.44 -6.82
N GLY A 167 4.17 -23.86 -6.40
CA GLY A 167 5.25 -24.32 -7.26
C GLY A 167 6.08 -23.24 -7.95
N VAL A 168 5.79 -21.96 -7.69
CA VAL A 168 6.54 -20.82 -8.25
C VAL A 168 7.38 -20.17 -7.16
N SER A 169 8.69 -20.05 -7.40
CA SER A 169 9.65 -19.49 -6.45
C SER A 169 9.70 -17.95 -6.57
N PHE A 170 9.78 -17.30 -5.41
CA PHE A 170 9.99 -15.85 -5.30
C PHE A 170 11.15 -15.56 -4.36
N ILE A 171 12.00 -14.61 -4.74
CA ILE A 171 13.02 -14.06 -3.86
C ILE A 171 12.43 -12.82 -3.17
N ARG A 172 12.57 -12.77 -1.84
CA ARG A 172 12.18 -11.62 -1.03
C ARG A 172 13.38 -11.11 -0.24
N HIS A 173 13.38 -9.81 0.00
CA HIS A 173 14.39 -9.12 0.80
C HIS A 173 13.87 -8.97 2.23
N ARG A 174 14.52 -9.62 3.19
CA ARG A 174 14.20 -9.43 4.61
C ARG A 174 14.82 -8.14 5.09
N LEU A 175 14.00 -7.28 5.67
CA LEU A 175 14.40 -5.96 6.14
C LEU A 175 13.95 -5.74 7.58
N HIS A 176 14.70 -4.92 8.31
CA HIS A 176 14.26 -4.39 9.58
C HIS A 176 14.55 -2.88 9.69
N CYS A 177 13.83 -2.22 10.60
CA CYS A 177 14.08 -0.83 10.97
C CYS A 177 13.92 -0.69 12.50
N ARG A 178 14.96 -0.19 13.18
CA ARG A 178 14.87 0.18 14.60
C ARG A 178 14.24 1.54 14.72
N LEU A 179 13.19 1.65 15.54
CA LEU A 179 12.53 2.91 15.83
C LEU A 179 13.22 3.57 17.04
N PRO A 180 13.51 4.87 16.96
CA PRO A 180 14.05 5.60 18.11
C PRO A 180 13.05 5.60 19.27
N SER A 181 13.60 5.73 20.47
CA SER A 181 12.84 5.81 21.74
C SER A 181 12.09 7.13 21.85
#